data_1c32a32cf0639e33366962e924b5a72c
#
_entry.id   1c32a32cf0639e33366962e924b5a72c
#
_cell.length_a   1.000
_cell.length_b   1.000
_cell.length_c   1.000
_cell.angle_alpha   90.00
_cell.angle_beta   90.00
_cell.angle_gamma   90.00
#
_symmetry.space_group_name_H-M   'P 1'
#
loop_
_entity.id
_entity.type
_entity.pdbx_description
1 polymer ?
#
loop_
_entity_poly.entity_id
_entity_poly.type
_entity_poly.pdbx_seq_one_letter_code
_entity_poly.pdbx_strand_id
1 'polypeptide(L)'
;MEGDARIALLDLTLLDXEASESDLEHLXXRANKHLPAAICVFSEQLXGXRDXLDXXIKLACVAGGFPXGTRDSTALSEEIRAARDSGADEIDXVLEPGMGLXXSMLLMDSARRASEGLTLXVILETPLXDEXSAMGAARIALMGGADFVKSCTGRRGACSIEAAGWLAREVRRHHTVTGELRGVKLSGGIRTSEDLEALLSAVTEEGLSVTDDQYLRIGASSLLDSLLSE
;
A
#
# COMPACT_ATOMS: atom_id res chain seq x y z
N MET A 1 -10.02 23.11 -16.31
CA MET A 1 -9.13 22.00 -16.72
C MET A 1 -9.48 20.79 -15.88
N GLU A 2 -9.78 19.69 -16.50
CA GLU A 2 -9.95 18.41 -15.80
C GLU A 2 -8.59 18.04 -15.22
N GLY A 3 -8.56 17.69 -13.94
CA GLY A 3 -7.33 17.25 -13.28
C GLY A 3 -6.87 15.90 -13.82
N ASP A 4 -5.62 15.56 -13.57
CA ASP A 4 -5.03 14.29 -13.97
C ASP A 4 -5.70 13.16 -13.17
N ALA A 5 -6.42 12.26 -13.85
CA ALA A 5 -7.16 11.17 -13.20
C ALA A 5 -6.25 10.22 -12.43
N ARG A 6 -4.94 10.17 -12.79
CA ARG A 6 -3.99 9.30 -12.09
C ARG A 6 -3.73 9.75 -10.65
N ILE A 7 -3.95 11.05 -10.35
CA ILE A 7 -3.78 11.57 -8.98
C ILE A 7 -4.74 10.86 -8.01
N ALA A 8 -5.94 10.53 -8.46
CA ALA A 8 -6.93 9.85 -7.62
C ALA A 8 -6.50 8.42 -7.22
N LEU A 9 -5.45 7.87 -7.84
CA LEU A 9 -4.90 6.55 -7.49
C LEU A 9 -3.76 6.65 -6.48
N LEU A 10 -3.26 7.86 -6.17
CA LEU A 10 -2.08 8.02 -5.33
C LEU A 10 -2.39 7.83 -3.86
N ASP A 11 -1.50 7.12 -3.16
CA ASP A 11 -1.36 7.23 -1.72
C ASP A 11 -0.15 8.15 -1.51
N LEU A 12 -0.42 9.41 -1.20
CA LEU A 12 0.63 10.43 -1.03
C LEU A 12 1.36 10.13 0.27
N THR A 13 2.64 9.77 0.17
CA THR A 13 3.37 9.08 1.22
C THR A 13 4.42 9.97 1.87
N LEU A 14 4.43 10.01 3.20
CA LEU A 14 5.47 10.63 4.00
C LEU A 14 5.85 9.65 5.11
N LEU A 15 6.90 8.87 4.90
CA LEU A 15 7.38 7.88 5.85
C LEU A 15 8.73 8.34 6.41
N ASP A 16 8.66 9.26 7.38
CA ASP A 16 9.79 9.85 8.07
C ASP A 16 9.42 10.02 9.56
N UNK A 17 9.88 9.30 10.25
CA UNK A 17 9.67 9.26 11.57
C UNK A 17 9.99 10.45 12.21
N GLU A 18 11.01 11.35 11.61
CA GLU A 18 11.45 12.64 12.12
C GLU A 18 10.63 13.80 11.52
N ALA A 19 9.60 13.52 10.73
CA ALA A 19 8.79 14.57 10.12
C ALA A 19 8.20 15.46 11.20
N SER A 20 8.34 16.77 11.01
CA SER A 20 7.81 17.75 11.93
C SER A 20 6.28 17.88 11.80
N GLU A 21 5.66 18.50 12.78
CA GLU A 21 4.25 18.87 12.69
C GLU A 21 3.99 19.69 11.42
N SER A 22 4.89 20.60 11.08
CA SER A 22 4.81 21.39 9.85
C SER A 22 4.85 20.54 8.58
N ASP A 23 5.68 19.47 8.57
CA ASP A 23 5.74 18.56 7.42
C ASP A 23 4.42 17.81 7.24
N LEU A 24 3.82 17.37 8.35
CA LEU A 24 2.53 16.68 8.32
C LEU A 24 1.41 17.62 7.89
N GLU A 25 1.42 18.86 8.36
CA GLU A 25 0.46 19.88 7.95
C GLU A 25 0.57 20.15 6.45
N HIS A 26 1.77 20.22 5.93
CA HIS A 26 2.04 20.40 4.50
C HIS A 26 1.49 19.21 3.69
N LEU A 27 1.69 18.05 4.18
CA LEU A 27 1.11 16.84 3.55
C LEU A 27 -0.43 16.94 3.50
N UNK A 28 -1.02 17.30 4.56
CA UNK A 28 -2.40 17.43 4.66
C UNK A 28 -2.92 18.52 3.81
N UNK A 29 -2.13 19.60 3.47
CA UNK A 29 -2.49 20.61 2.64
C UNK A 29 -2.52 20.25 1.22
N ARG A 30 -1.42 19.57 0.80
CA ARG A 30 -1.32 19.07 -0.59
C ARG A 30 -2.40 18.03 -0.92
N ALA A 31 -2.64 17.12 0.02
CA ALA A 31 -3.66 16.10 -0.21
C ALA A 31 -5.06 16.73 -0.39
N ASN A 32 -5.43 17.65 0.49
CA ASN A 32 -6.74 18.29 0.39
C ASN A 32 -6.91 19.10 -0.90
N LYS A 33 -5.80 19.63 -1.42
CA LYS A 33 -5.83 20.39 -2.67
C LYS A 33 -6.00 19.50 -3.90
N HIS A 34 -5.32 18.35 -3.90
CA HIS A 34 -5.22 17.52 -5.12
C HIS A 34 -6.04 16.24 -5.07
N LEU A 35 -6.56 15.88 -3.92
CA LEU A 35 -7.48 14.75 -3.71
C LEU A 35 -6.94 13.39 -4.19
N PRO A 36 -5.78 12.96 -3.66
CA PRO A 36 -5.33 11.59 -3.90
C PRO A 36 -6.25 10.58 -3.20
N ALA A 37 -6.06 9.30 -3.43
CA ALA A 37 -6.85 8.25 -2.76
C ALA A 37 -6.61 8.27 -1.26
N ALA A 38 -5.37 8.48 -0.84
CA ALA A 38 -4.98 8.40 0.57
C ALA A 38 -3.74 9.24 0.84
N ILE A 39 -3.49 9.49 2.13
CA ILE A 39 -2.14 9.79 2.60
C ILE A 39 -1.65 8.58 3.38
N CYS A 40 -0.33 8.36 3.42
CA CYS A 40 0.26 7.25 4.15
C CYS A 40 1.42 7.74 5.02
N VAL A 41 1.34 7.49 6.33
CA VAL A 41 2.30 7.98 7.33
C VAL A 41 2.68 6.86 8.29
N PHE A 42 3.54 7.12 9.26
CA PHE A 42 3.76 6.18 10.36
C PHE A 42 2.58 6.20 11.34
N SER A 43 2.35 5.09 12.01
CA SER A 43 1.20 4.97 12.94
C SER A 43 1.28 5.98 14.09
N GLU A 44 2.49 6.32 14.52
CA GLU A 44 2.71 7.29 15.58
C GLU A 44 2.30 8.72 15.18
N GLN A 45 2.13 8.96 13.89
CA GLN A 45 1.81 10.30 13.34
C GLN A 45 0.32 10.48 13.04
N LEU A 46 -0.50 9.50 13.31
CA LEU A 46 -1.93 9.54 12.97
C LEU A 46 -2.74 10.59 13.76
N UNK A 47 -2.48 10.76 14.78
CA UNK A 47 -3.22 11.53 15.69
C UNK A 47 -3.43 12.91 15.14
N GLY A 48 -4.56 13.23 15.06
CA GLY A 48 -5.10 14.47 14.54
C GLY A 48 -5.06 14.63 13.01
N UNK A 49 -4.50 13.74 12.29
CA UNK A 49 -4.43 13.78 10.90
C UNK A 49 -5.75 13.73 10.26
N ARG A 50 -6.68 12.80 11.02
CA ARG A 50 -8.03 12.56 10.46
C ARG A 50 -8.86 13.84 10.38
N ASP A 51 -8.82 14.61 11.44
CA ASP A 51 -9.61 15.84 11.53
C ASP A 51 -9.20 16.91 10.50
N UNK A 52 -8.03 16.84 9.96
CA UNK A 52 -7.47 17.73 9.06
C UNK A 52 -7.62 17.41 7.63
N LEU A 53 -7.83 16.15 7.51
CA LEU A 53 -7.86 15.56 6.15
C LEU A 53 -9.30 15.50 5.60
N ASP A 54 -9.45 15.83 4.34
CA ASP A 54 -10.74 15.77 3.65
C ASP A 54 -11.38 14.36 3.78
N UNK A 55 -12.48 14.40 3.97
CA UNK A 55 -13.23 13.24 4.20
C UNK A 55 -13.21 12.22 3.15
N UNK A 56 -12.81 12.63 1.84
CA UNK A 56 -12.71 11.81 0.80
C UNK A 56 -11.48 11.09 0.75
N ILE A 57 -10.44 11.50 1.38
CA ILE A 57 -9.10 10.94 1.37
C ILE A 57 -8.94 9.95 2.51
N LYS A 58 -8.44 8.76 2.23
CA LYS A 58 -8.22 7.74 3.27
C LYS A 58 -6.96 8.06 4.06
N LEU A 59 -6.97 7.71 5.33
CA LEU A 59 -5.81 7.85 6.21
C LEU A 59 -5.19 6.47 6.37
N ALA A 60 -4.02 6.27 5.78
CA ALA A 60 -3.30 5.00 5.82
C ALA A 60 -2.05 5.12 6.68
N CYS A 61 -1.65 4.01 7.28
CA CYS A 61 -0.36 3.95 7.96
C CYS A 61 0.32 2.62 7.74
N VAL A 62 1.66 2.62 7.89
CA VAL A 62 2.43 1.38 7.84
C VAL A 62 2.44 0.71 9.21
N ALA A 63 2.59 -0.62 9.21
CA ALA A 63 2.61 -1.42 10.44
C ALA A 63 3.45 -2.67 10.21
N GLY A 64 3.63 -3.44 11.28
CA GLY A 64 4.34 -4.71 11.22
C GLY A 64 5.84 -4.56 11.39
N GLY A 65 6.26 -3.52 12.08
CA GLY A 65 7.68 -3.28 12.31
C GLY A 65 8.37 -2.64 11.11
N PHE A 66 7.61 -1.91 10.31
CA PHE A 66 8.11 -1.24 9.09
C PHE A 66 9.47 -0.53 9.33
N PRO A 67 10.43 -0.71 8.42
CA PRO A 67 10.40 -1.47 7.16
C PRO A 67 10.74 -2.96 7.26
N UNK A 68 11.15 -3.45 8.26
CA UNK A 68 11.41 -4.74 8.45
C UNK A 68 10.17 -5.36 8.79
N GLY A 69 9.91 -6.37 8.81
CA GLY A 69 8.71 -7.10 9.21
C GLY A 69 8.86 -7.73 10.59
N THR A 70 7.84 -7.68 11.39
CA THR A 70 7.85 -8.34 12.70
C THR A 70 7.58 -9.84 12.58
N ARG A 71 8.10 -10.64 13.51
CA ARG A 71 7.73 -12.05 13.68
C ARG A 71 6.78 -12.24 14.86
N ASP A 72 6.45 -11.16 15.57
CA ASP A 72 5.62 -11.20 16.77
C ASP A 72 4.17 -10.84 16.42
N SER A 73 3.30 -11.85 16.37
CA SER A 73 1.90 -11.66 15.98
C SER A 73 1.12 -10.84 17.01
N THR A 74 1.50 -10.91 18.29
CA THR A 74 0.86 -10.11 19.34
C THR A 74 1.23 -8.63 19.16
N ALA A 75 2.52 -8.35 18.97
CA ALA A 75 2.97 -6.98 18.73
C ALA A 75 2.32 -6.39 17.47
N LEU A 76 2.20 -7.20 16.42
CA LEU A 76 1.53 -6.76 15.18
C LEU A 76 0.07 -6.39 15.44
N SER A 77 -0.65 -7.25 16.17
CA SER A 77 -2.06 -6.99 16.50
C SER A 77 -2.23 -5.72 17.33
N GLU A 78 -1.36 -5.53 18.31
CA GLU A 78 -1.41 -4.32 19.16
C GLU A 78 -1.15 -3.06 18.35
N GLU A 79 -0.14 -3.09 17.47
CA GLU A 79 0.19 -1.97 16.60
C GLU A 79 -1.00 -1.60 15.69
N ILE A 80 -1.63 -2.60 15.07
CA ILE A 80 -2.76 -2.36 14.17
C ILE A 80 -3.97 -1.82 14.94
N ARG A 81 -4.27 -2.36 16.12
CA ARG A 81 -5.40 -1.87 16.93
C ARG A 81 -5.17 -0.42 17.37
N ALA A 82 -3.94 -0.10 17.78
CA ALA A 82 -3.60 1.27 18.16
C ALA A 82 -3.77 2.24 16.98
N ALA A 83 -3.34 1.82 15.79
CA ALA A 83 -3.52 2.63 14.59
C ALA A 83 -5.01 2.84 14.27
N ARG A 84 -5.81 1.77 14.35
CA ARG A 84 -7.25 1.87 14.15
C ARG A 84 -7.89 2.86 15.13
N ASP A 85 -7.52 2.73 16.40
CA ASP A 85 -8.07 3.59 17.45
C ASP A 85 -7.63 5.05 17.27
N SER A 86 -6.52 5.28 16.58
CA SER A 86 -6.01 6.62 16.25
C SER A 86 -6.60 7.18 14.95
N GLY A 87 -7.50 6.46 14.30
CA GLY A 87 -8.25 6.95 13.16
C GLY A 87 -7.81 6.45 11.80
N ALA A 88 -6.94 5.46 11.72
CA ALA A 88 -6.54 4.89 10.43
C ALA A 88 -7.74 4.25 9.72
N ASP A 89 -7.84 4.49 8.43
CA ASP A 89 -8.80 3.83 7.54
C ASP A 89 -8.18 2.59 6.90
N GLU A 90 -6.85 2.61 6.71
CA GLU A 90 -6.12 1.57 5.98
C GLU A 90 -4.80 1.26 6.68
N ILE A 91 -4.42 -0.01 6.65
CA ILE A 91 -3.18 -0.51 7.27
C ILE A 91 -2.34 -1.18 6.17
N ASP A 92 -1.07 -0.73 6.08
CA ASP A 92 -0.08 -1.39 5.19
C ASP A 92 0.89 -2.23 6.04
N UNK A 93 0.73 -3.49 6.26
CA UNK A 93 1.44 -4.35 6.99
C UNK A 93 2.53 -4.90 6.23
N VAL A 94 3.74 -5.04 6.80
CA VAL A 94 4.87 -5.70 6.16
C VAL A 94 4.87 -7.20 6.46
N LEU A 95 4.90 -7.99 5.41
CA LEU A 95 5.09 -9.45 5.51
C LEU A 95 6.50 -9.76 5.01
N GLU A 96 7.44 -9.94 5.93
CA GLU A 96 8.85 -10.05 5.60
C GLU A 96 9.13 -11.29 4.75
N PRO A 97 9.88 -11.16 3.65
CA PRO A 97 10.29 -12.34 2.87
C PRO A 97 11.08 -13.36 3.70
N GLY A 98 10.86 -14.63 3.43
CA GLY A 98 11.63 -15.71 4.05
C GLY A 98 11.15 -16.16 5.42
N MET A 99 10.02 -15.70 5.87
CA MET A 99 9.48 -16.12 7.18
C MET A 99 9.02 -17.57 7.24
N GLY A 100 8.76 -18.17 6.11
CA GLY A 100 8.16 -19.52 6.05
C GLY A 100 6.66 -19.47 6.20
N LEU A 101 6.02 -20.51 5.74
CA LEU A 101 4.56 -20.57 5.60
C LEU A 101 3.83 -20.36 6.92
N UNK A 102 4.18 -20.89 7.80
CA UNK A 102 3.60 -20.88 9.07
C UNK A 102 3.59 -19.58 9.74
N UNK A 103 4.58 -18.77 9.73
CA UNK A 103 4.69 -17.57 10.18
C UNK A 103 3.91 -16.63 9.45
N SER A 104 4.04 -16.76 8.20
CA SER A 104 3.24 -15.90 7.31
C SER A 104 1.74 -16.03 7.54
N MET A 105 1.26 -17.23 7.62
CA MET A 105 -0.18 -17.47 7.86
C MET A 105 -0.64 -16.96 9.22
N LEU A 106 0.16 -17.15 10.25
CA LEU A 106 -0.16 -16.65 11.59
C LEU A 106 -0.21 -15.11 11.60
N LEU A 107 0.78 -14.49 10.97
CA LEU A 107 0.83 -13.01 10.91
C LEU A 107 -0.36 -12.47 10.10
N MET A 108 -0.71 -13.13 9.00
CA MET A 108 -1.87 -12.71 8.20
C MET A 108 -3.17 -12.83 8.98
N ASP A 109 -3.37 -13.94 9.71
CA ASP A 109 -4.58 -14.12 10.54
C ASP A 109 -4.65 -13.02 11.60
N SER A 110 -3.52 -12.75 12.26
CA SER A 110 -3.45 -11.73 13.31
C SER A 110 -3.73 -10.34 12.73
N ALA A 111 -3.11 -10.03 11.58
CA ALA A 111 -3.31 -8.72 10.94
C ALA A 111 -4.76 -8.54 10.48
N ARG A 112 -5.35 -9.57 9.86
CA ARG A 112 -6.72 -9.46 9.36
C ARG A 112 -7.72 -9.26 10.51
N ARG A 113 -7.56 -10.00 11.60
CA ARG A 113 -8.45 -9.85 12.78
C ARG A 113 -8.29 -8.46 13.41
N ALA A 114 -7.04 -8.01 13.59
CA ALA A 114 -6.77 -6.71 14.23
C ALA A 114 -7.28 -5.54 13.38
N SER A 115 -7.28 -5.70 12.04
CA SER A 115 -7.71 -4.66 11.10
C SER A 115 -9.16 -4.82 10.66
N GLU A 116 -9.98 -5.57 11.39
CA GLU A 116 -11.39 -5.78 11.04
C GLU A 116 -12.07 -4.44 10.77
N GLY A 117 -12.74 -4.36 9.62
CA GLY A 117 -13.42 -3.14 9.18
C GLY A 117 -12.54 -2.15 8.45
N LEU A 118 -11.23 -2.41 8.38
CA LEU A 118 -10.28 -1.53 7.68
C LEU A 118 -9.78 -2.22 6.39
N THR A 119 -9.27 -1.42 5.48
CA THR A 119 -8.56 -1.93 4.30
C THR A 119 -7.17 -2.38 4.73
N LEU A 120 -6.81 -3.61 4.35
CA LEU A 120 -5.51 -4.19 4.69
C LEU A 120 -4.64 -4.34 3.44
N UNK A 121 -3.50 -3.69 3.17
CA UNK A 121 -2.60 -3.76 2.24
C UNK A 121 -1.54 -4.51 2.75
N VAL A 122 -0.87 -5.49 2.13
CA VAL A 122 0.25 -6.31 2.61
C VAL A 122 1.47 -6.09 1.73
N ILE A 123 2.54 -5.58 2.32
CA ILE A 123 3.79 -5.26 1.61
C ILE A 123 4.62 -6.54 1.53
N LEU A 124 4.93 -6.97 0.31
CA LEU A 124 5.63 -8.22 0.06
C LEU A 124 7.14 -8.05 -0.15
N GLU A 125 7.60 -6.83 -0.38
CA GLU A 125 9.00 -6.47 -0.61
C GLU A 125 9.57 -7.21 -1.81
N THR A 126 8.94 -7.01 -2.96
CA THR A 126 9.27 -7.74 -4.19
C THR A 126 10.73 -7.63 -4.64
N PRO A 127 11.46 -6.54 -4.37
CA PRO A 127 12.89 -6.52 -4.75
C PRO A 127 13.74 -7.61 -4.09
N LEU A 128 13.26 -8.18 -3.00
CA LEU A 128 13.94 -9.30 -2.29
C LEU A 128 13.42 -10.67 -2.70
N UNK A 129 12.30 -10.82 -3.56
CA UNK A 129 11.71 -11.99 -3.93
C UNK A 129 11.95 -12.22 -5.36
N ASP A 130 12.20 -13.47 -5.84
CA ASP A 130 12.07 -13.86 -7.26
C ASP A 130 10.60 -14.12 -7.59
N GLU A 131 10.32 -14.34 -8.84
CA GLU A 131 8.95 -14.54 -9.31
C GLU A 131 8.18 -15.59 -8.50
N UNK A 132 8.70 -16.44 -8.17
CA UNK A 132 8.07 -17.52 -7.52
C UNK A 132 7.76 -17.25 -6.14
N SER A 133 8.75 -16.70 -5.56
CA SER A 133 8.55 -16.31 -4.16
C SER A 133 7.56 -15.17 -4.02
N ALA A 134 7.64 -14.19 -4.89
CA ALA A 134 6.72 -13.05 -4.87
C ALA A 134 5.27 -13.49 -5.10
N MET A 135 5.05 -14.35 -6.09
CA MET A 135 3.71 -14.85 -6.38
C MET A 135 3.18 -15.71 -5.23
N GLY A 136 4.04 -16.54 -4.62
CA GLY A 136 3.66 -17.33 -3.45
C GLY A 136 3.27 -16.45 -2.26
N ALA A 137 4.07 -15.42 -1.99
CA ALA A 137 3.77 -14.47 -0.92
C ALA A 137 2.45 -13.72 -1.18
N ALA A 138 2.22 -13.31 -2.42
CA ALA A 138 0.97 -12.65 -2.80
C ALA A 138 -0.23 -13.58 -2.56
N ARG A 139 -0.08 -14.84 -2.92
CA ARG A 139 -1.14 -15.83 -2.73
C ARG A 139 -1.46 -16.03 -1.25
N ILE A 140 -0.43 -16.13 -0.40
CA ILE A 140 -0.61 -16.24 1.06
C ILE A 140 -1.36 -15.00 1.59
N ALA A 141 -0.94 -13.82 1.18
CA ALA A 141 -1.54 -12.57 1.64
C ALA A 141 -3.02 -12.50 1.21
N LEU A 142 -3.31 -12.78 -0.05
CA LEU A 142 -4.69 -12.73 -0.57
C LEU A 142 -5.58 -13.74 0.13
N MET A 143 -5.11 -14.97 0.31
CA MET A 143 -5.88 -16.01 1.00
C MET A 143 -6.06 -15.66 2.48
N GLY A 144 -5.14 -14.92 3.06
CA GLY A 144 -5.22 -14.44 4.44
C GLY A 144 -6.10 -13.21 4.62
N GLY A 145 -6.70 -12.70 3.54
CA GLY A 145 -7.67 -11.62 3.63
C GLY A 145 -7.15 -10.24 3.26
N ALA A 146 -5.96 -10.15 2.65
CA ALA A 146 -5.47 -8.85 2.18
C ALA A 146 -6.42 -8.28 1.13
N ASP A 147 -6.76 -7.00 1.26
CA ASP A 147 -7.53 -6.29 0.24
C ASP A 147 -6.63 -5.87 -0.92
N PHE A 148 -5.35 -5.59 -0.63
CA PHE A 148 -4.34 -5.25 -1.64
C PHE A 148 -3.05 -5.98 -1.33
N VAL A 149 -2.35 -6.40 -2.38
CA VAL A 149 -0.94 -6.79 -2.27
C VAL A 149 -0.10 -5.61 -2.74
N LYS A 150 0.91 -5.25 -1.94
CA LYS A 150 1.74 -4.06 -2.17
C LYS A 150 3.18 -4.48 -2.45
N SER A 151 3.82 -3.84 -3.42
CA SER A 151 5.13 -4.28 -3.90
C SER A 151 6.27 -4.01 -2.92
N CYS A 152 6.43 -2.80 -2.43
CA CYS A 152 7.66 -2.40 -1.74
C CYS A 152 7.43 -1.50 -0.55
N THR A 153 8.39 -1.53 0.41
CA THR A 153 8.47 -0.51 1.47
C THR A 153 9.02 0.81 0.93
N GLY A 154 9.77 0.75 -0.18
CA GLY A 154 10.53 1.89 -0.68
C GLY A 154 11.89 2.06 -0.01
N ARG A 155 12.25 1.16 0.90
CA ARG A 155 13.50 1.23 1.68
C ARG A 155 14.54 0.21 1.20
N ARG A 156 14.15 -0.82 0.43
CA ARG A 156 15.03 -1.92 0.04
C ARG A 156 14.91 -2.23 -1.45
N GLY A 157 14.69 -1.21 -2.26
CA GLY A 157 14.61 -1.35 -3.71
C GLY A 157 13.33 -0.81 -4.30
N ALA A 158 13.27 -0.76 -5.62
CA ALA A 158 12.17 -0.19 -6.38
C ALA A 158 11.28 -1.30 -6.96
N CYS A 159 10.04 -0.94 -7.26
CA CYS A 159 9.12 -1.85 -7.94
C CYS A 159 9.53 -2.02 -9.40
N SER A 160 9.83 -3.25 -9.80
CA SER A 160 10.12 -3.53 -11.21
C SER A 160 8.83 -3.69 -12.01
N ILE A 161 8.93 -3.51 -13.32
CA ILE A 161 7.80 -3.75 -14.23
C ILE A 161 7.35 -5.21 -14.12
N GLU A 162 8.31 -6.13 -14.03
CA GLU A 162 8.02 -7.56 -13.89
C GLU A 162 7.23 -7.84 -12.61
N ALA A 163 7.67 -7.26 -11.49
CA ALA A 163 6.99 -7.47 -10.20
C ALA A 163 5.55 -6.93 -10.23
N ALA A 164 5.31 -5.79 -10.88
CA ALA A 164 3.95 -5.28 -11.04
C ALA A 164 3.07 -6.30 -11.75
N GLY A 165 3.61 -6.92 -12.81
CA GLY A 165 2.89 -7.97 -13.54
C GLY A 165 2.63 -9.21 -12.68
N TRP A 166 3.60 -9.64 -11.88
CA TRP A 166 3.43 -10.81 -10.99
C TRP A 166 2.29 -10.59 -10.01
N LEU A 167 2.25 -9.42 -9.38
CA LEU A 167 1.20 -9.10 -8.40
C LEU A 167 -0.17 -9.02 -9.08
N ALA A 168 -0.24 -8.38 -10.23
CA ALA A 168 -1.49 -8.28 -10.98
C ALA A 168 -2.00 -9.68 -11.38
N ARG A 169 -1.10 -10.56 -11.81
CA ARG A 169 -1.46 -11.94 -12.17
C ARG A 169 -2.06 -12.69 -11.00
N GLU A 170 -1.47 -12.55 -9.81
CA GLU A 170 -2.00 -13.25 -8.63
C GLU A 170 -3.34 -12.67 -8.17
N VAL A 171 -3.53 -11.36 -8.26
CA VAL A 171 -4.82 -10.73 -7.94
C VAL A 171 -5.90 -11.24 -8.91
N ARG A 172 -5.59 -11.30 -10.20
CA ARG A 172 -6.52 -11.83 -11.20
C ARG A 172 -6.82 -13.31 -10.95
N ARG A 173 -5.78 -14.09 -10.63
CA ARG A 173 -5.96 -15.50 -10.28
C ARG A 173 -6.89 -15.66 -9.07
N HIS A 174 -6.69 -14.84 -8.04
CA HIS A 174 -7.53 -14.89 -6.83
C HIS A 174 -8.99 -14.65 -7.19
N HIS A 175 -9.25 -13.63 -8.01
CA HIS A 175 -10.62 -13.34 -8.47
C HIS A 175 -11.21 -14.51 -9.24
N THR A 176 -10.44 -15.11 -10.12
CA THR A 176 -10.92 -16.26 -10.93
C THR A 176 -11.29 -17.45 -10.03
N VAL A 177 -10.48 -17.71 -9.01
CA VAL A 177 -10.67 -18.88 -8.12
C VAL A 177 -11.76 -18.65 -7.09
N THR A 178 -11.84 -17.45 -6.53
CA THR A 178 -12.73 -17.19 -5.36
C THR A 178 -13.93 -16.30 -5.68
N GLY A 179 -13.91 -15.57 -6.78
CA GLY A 179 -14.91 -14.54 -7.07
C GLY A 179 -14.67 -13.22 -6.34
N GLU A 180 -13.68 -13.16 -5.46
CA GLU A 180 -13.41 -11.97 -4.65
C GLU A 180 -12.49 -10.99 -5.39
N LEU A 181 -12.94 -9.75 -5.53
CA LEU A 181 -12.10 -8.69 -6.12
C LEU A 181 -11.11 -8.18 -5.08
N ARG A 182 -9.87 -8.06 -5.49
CA ARG A 182 -8.77 -7.54 -4.67
C ARG A 182 -7.96 -6.54 -5.49
N GLY A 183 -7.01 -5.88 -4.85
CA GLY A 183 -6.25 -4.83 -5.50
C GLY A 183 -4.75 -5.03 -5.48
N VAL A 184 -4.07 -4.21 -6.27
CA VAL A 184 -2.61 -4.10 -6.31
C VAL A 184 -2.23 -2.70 -5.89
N LYS A 185 -1.25 -2.58 -5.00
CA LYS A 185 -0.64 -1.28 -4.67
C LYS A 185 0.83 -1.34 -5.10
N LEU A 186 1.19 -0.43 -6.00
CA LEU A 186 2.57 -0.35 -6.51
C LEU A 186 3.28 0.79 -5.78
N SER A 187 4.48 0.51 -5.27
CA SER A 187 5.25 1.47 -4.49
C SER A 187 6.73 1.14 -4.61
N GLY A 188 7.56 2.14 -4.36
CA GLY A 188 9.01 2.00 -4.40
C GLY A 188 9.61 2.57 -5.68
N GLY A 189 10.19 3.76 -5.59
CA GLY A 189 10.92 4.37 -6.67
C GLY A 189 10.10 4.95 -7.81
N ILE A 190 8.80 5.16 -7.61
CA ILE A 190 7.92 5.68 -8.65
C ILE A 190 7.93 7.20 -8.55
N ARG A 191 8.66 7.87 -9.44
CA ARG A 191 8.93 9.31 -9.33
C ARG A 191 8.41 10.14 -10.49
N THR A 192 8.28 9.53 -11.67
CA THR A 192 7.89 10.27 -12.89
C THR A 192 6.66 9.64 -13.52
N SER A 193 5.99 10.43 -14.35
CA SER A 193 4.87 9.95 -15.15
C SER A 193 5.28 8.74 -15.98
N GLU A 194 6.49 8.74 -16.53
CA GLU A 194 7.01 7.62 -17.33
C GLU A 194 7.16 6.35 -16.49
N ASP A 195 7.68 6.47 -15.25
CA ASP A 195 7.75 5.33 -14.32
C ASP A 195 6.36 4.75 -14.11
N LEU A 196 5.40 5.62 -13.83
CA LEU A 196 4.01 5.20 -13.57
C LEU A 196 3.41 4.49 -14.78
N GLU A 197 3.52 5.08 -15.96
CA GLU A 197 2.90 4.51 -17.17
C GLU A 197 3.44 3.12 -17.50
N ALA A 198 4.74 2.88 -17.30
CA ALA A 198 5.32 1.56 -17.52
C ALA A 198 4.71 0.51 -16.58
N LEU A 199 4.51 0.89 -15.31
CA LEU A 199 3.91 -0.02 -14.33
C LEU A 199 2.43 -0.25 -14.61
N LEU A 200 1.69 0.79 -14.98
CA LEU A 200 0.27 0.66 -15.32
C LEU A 200 0.08 -0.25 -16.55
N SER A 201 0.99 -0.16 -17.53
CA SER A 201 0.94 -1.05 -18.70
C SER A 201 1.10 -2.51 -18.31
N ALA A 202 2.03 -2.81 -17.39
CA ALA A 202 2.24 -4.19 -16.92
C ALA A 202 0.98 -4.73 -16.24
N VAL A 203 0.31 -3.90 -15.43
CA VAL A 203 -0.92 -4.32 -14.75
C VAL A 203 -2.05 -4.53 -15.76
N THR A 204 -2.19 -3.62 -16.73
CA THR A 204 -3.21 -3.73 -17.79
C THR A 204 -3.00 -5.00 -18.62
N GLU A 205 -1.76 -5.34 -18.95
CA GLU A 205 -1.44 -6.55 -19.72
C GLU A 205 -1.90 -7.82 -19.02
N GLU A 206 -2.00 -7.81 -17.70
CA GLU A 206 -2.51 -8.95 -16.93
C GLU A 206 -4.05 -8.94 -16.82
N GLY A 207 -4.70 -7.94 -17.39
CA GLY A 207 -6.15 -7.88 -17.46
C GLY A 207 -6.85 -7.15 -16.32
N LEU A 208 -6.11 -6.37 -15.52
CA LEU A 208 -6.71 -5.60 -14.43
C LEU A 208 -6.94 -4.15 -14.86
N SER A 209 -8.01 -3.55 -14.32
CA SER A 209 -8.28 -2.12 -14.50
C SER A 209 -7.26 -1.28 -13.74
N VAL A 210 -6.87 -0.16 -14.32
CA VAL A 210 -5.94 0.79 -13.72
C VAL A 210 -6.59 2.15 -13.44
N THR A 211 -7.92 2.18 -13.36
CA THR A 211 -8.66 3.45 -13.21
C THR A 211 -9.45 3.56 -11.90
N ASP A 212 -9.44 2.53 -11.07
CA ASP A 212 -10.29 2.48 -9.88
C ASP A 212 -9.43 2.30 -8.63
N ASP A 213 -9.47 3.30 -7.73
CA ASP A 213 -8.67 3.29 -6.50
C ASP A 213 -9.08 2.18 -5.51
N GLN A 214 -10.20 1.52 -5.76
CA GLN A 214 -10.58 0.34 -4.98
C GLN A 214 -9.75 -0.88 -5.35
N TYR A 215 -9.11 -0.87 -6.54
CA TYR A 215 -8.37 -2.04 -7.03
C TYR A 215 -6.95 -1.73 -7.47
N LEU A 216 -6.59 -0.44 -7.54
CA LEU A 216 -5.20 -0.04 -7.85
C LEU A 216 -4.84 1.20 -7.05
N ARG A 217 -3.70 1.15 -6.38
CA ARG A 217 -3.12 2.29 -5.67
C ARG A 217 -1.66 2.45 -6.04
N ILE A 218 -1.18 3.66 -5.94
CA ILE A 218 0.23 4.00 -6.23
C ILE A 218 0.78 4.72 -5.01
N GLY A 219 1.70 4.07 -4.31
CA GLY A 219 2.36 4.71 -3.16
C GLY A 219 3.57 5.49 -3.63
N ALA A 220 3.52 6.81 -3.48
CA ALA A 220 4.58 7.68 -3.99
C ALA A 220 4.59 9.03 -3.26
N SER A 221 5.70 9.74 -3.36
CA SER A 221 5.85 11.07 -2.76
C SER A 221 6.01 12.13 -3.86
N SER A 222 7.15 12.14 -4.56
CA SER A 222 7.45 13.17 -5.55
C SER A 222 6.69 12.98 -6.87
N LEU A 223 6.07 11.84 -7.10
CA LEU A 223 5.29 11.58 -8.32
C LEU A 223 4.21 12.63 -8.53
N LEU A 224 3.57 13.10 -7.46
CA LEU A 224 2.54 14.13 -7.58
C LEU A 224 3.07 15.37 -8.32
N ASP A 225 4.29 15.81 -7.99
CA ASP A 225 4.89 16.97 -8.67
C ASP A 225 5.08 16.71 -10.16
N SER A 226 5.50 15.49 -10.53
CA SER A 226 5.65 15.12 -11.94
C SER A 226 4.31 15.19 -12.68
N LEU A 227 3.25 14.67 -12.08
CA LEU A 227 1.92 14.67 -12.70
C LEU A 227 1.36 16.09 -12.83
N LEU A 228 1.64 16.95 -11.87
CA LEU A 228 1.17 18.34 -11.90
C LEU A 228 1.91 19.20 -12.94
N SER A 229 3.08 18.75 -13.40
CA SER A 229 3.90 19.52 -14.34
C SER A 229 3.63 19.18 -15.80
N GLU A 230 2.70 18.27 -16.13
CA GLU A 230 2.35 17.87 -17.50
C GLU A 230 1.34 18.80 -18.21
#